data_a6c56fa231ed18303d1fe6c2f3de634c
#
_entry.id   a6c56fa231ed18303d1fe6c2f3de634c
#
_cell.length_a   1.000
_cell.length_b   1.000
_cell.length_c   1.000
_cell.angle_alpha   90.00
_cell.angle_beta   90.00
_cell.angle_gamma   90.00
#
_symmetry.space_group_name_H-M   'P 1'
#
loop_
_entity.id
_entity.type
_entity.pdbx_description
1 polymer ?
#
loop_
_entity_poly.entity_id
_entity_poly.type
_entity_poly.pdbx_seq_one_letter_code
_entity_poly.pdbx_strand_id
1 'polypeptide(L)'
;MNKAEKENQDEIACLREMCKKFEKANDVRSILRVKALIAYYKGMPPEVIAECYEITRKTLKNWVKRFESDEQLDDFPRSGRPCKLPKEKQEELLQKIKAQNQRIWVARHVAVLIMSMFQICYSVAYLPEFLRKLGLSFHKAIHELIKRDNEKRKQWIQETILELYADKVKEGWRIFFQDEVGFQTEGTLAYTWGVKGEKIEIKNYGRHGRVNLIGAFELGTGTFYGILTQFRVNSCRFRRFLCHLKREMRTDKIMLICDNARFHHAKWLTEWVSHQREWLRLEFLPAYSPDFNPIERLWRWIKSEHIHNRCWESQAQLKTYLAGILEKLAQKPDELISVMRAEVQRLNTVFEFYETPSPFSAIA
;
A
#
# COMPACT_ATOMS: atom_id res chain seq x y z
N MET A 1 4.16 38.95 -50.13
CA MET A 1 3.16 38.40 -49.18
C MET A 1 2.64 39.56 -48.34
N ASN A 2 1.34 39.83 -48.40
CA ASN A 2 0.71 40.88 -47.60
C ASN A 2 0.71 40.50 -46.11
N LYS A 3 0.75 41.47 -45.20
CA LYS A 3 0.77 41.24 -43.76
C LYS A 3 -0.36 40.31 -43.29
N ALA A 4 -1.54 40.44 -43.87
CA ALA A 4 -2.71 39.58 -43.59
C ALA A 4 -2.52 38.11 -44.05
N GLU A 5 -1.78 37.85 -45.17
CA GLU A 5 -1.47 36.49 -45.62
C GLU A 5 -0.47 35.78 -44.71
N LYS A 6 0.42 36.53 -44.07
CA LYS A 6 1.38 35.98 -43.11
C LYS A 6 0.71 35.64 -41.78
N GLU A 7 -0.17 36.51 -41.27
CA GLU A 7 -0.97 36.26 -40.06
C GLU A 7 -1.84 35.00 -40.22
N ASN A 8 -2.52 34.85 -41.36
CA ASN A 8 -3.31 33.63 -41.63
C ASN A 8 -2.48 32.35 -41.73
N GLN A 9 -1.22 32.43 -42.17
CA GLN A 9 -0.32 31.28 -42.24
C GLN A 9 0.13 30.83 -40.82
N ASP A 10 0.41 31.77 -39.94
CA ASP A 10 0.78 31.49 -38.53
C ASP A 10 -0.38 30.83 -37.79
N GLU A 11 -1.61 31.33 -38.00
CA GLU A 11 -2.82 30.73 -37.42
C GLU A 11 -3.10 29.31 -37.92
N ILE A 12 -2.90 29.08 -39.24
CA ILE A 12 -3.01 27.74 -39.84
C ILE A 12 -1.96 26.78 -39.25
N ALA A 13 -0.75 27.25 -38.97
CA ALA A 13 0.30 26.44 -38.38
C ALA A 13 -0.10 26.03 -36.91
N CYS A 14 -0.57 26.97 -36.12
CA CYS A 14 -1.07 26.73 -34.78
C CYS A 14 -2.23 25.69 -34.79
N LEU A 15 -3.22 25.90 -35.66
CA LEU A 15 -4.35 24.97 -35.79
C LEU A 15 -3.91 23.57 -36.21
N ARG A 16 -2.89 23.42 -37.05
CA ARG A 16 -2.35 22.11 -37.40
C ARG A 16 -1.70 21.39 -36.21
N GLU A 17 -1.00 22.10 -35.35
CA GLU A 17 -0.45 21.51 -34.12
C GLU A 17 -1.57 21.08 -33.15
N MET A 18 -2.60 21.91 -32.98
CA MET A 18 -3.78 21.55 -32.19
C MET A 18 -4.48 20.30 -32.76
N CYS A 19 -4.58 20.18 -34.10
CA CYS A 19 -5.15 19.02 -34.74
C CYS A 19 -4.40 17.74 -34.37
N LYS A 20 -3.06 17.76 -34.45
CA LYS A 20 -2.22 16.63 -34.02
C LYS A 20 -2.41 16.25 -32.58
N LYS A 21 -2.58 17.24 -31.67
CA LYS A 21 -2.86 17.03 -30.25
C LYS A 21 -4.20 16.31 -30.04
N PHE A 22 -5.26 16.76 -30.74
CA PHE A 22 -6.57 16.15 -30.65
C PHE A 22 -6.64 14.77 -31.31
N GLU A 23 -5.86 14.54 -32.39
CA GLU A 23 -5.71 13.22 -32.99
C GLU A 23 -5.09 12.20 -32.01
N LYS A 24 -4.04 12.60 -31.26
CA LYS A 24 -3.45 11.76 -30.21
C LYS A 24 -4.44 11.47 -29.07
N ALA A 25 -5.32 12.43 -28.75
CA ALA A 25 -6.36 12.28 -27.75
C ALA A 25 -7.62 11.55 -28.25
N ASN A 26 -7.69 11.23 -29.54
CA ASN A 26 -8.84 10.63 -30.21
C ASN A 26 -10.15 11.45 -30.08
N ASP A 27 -10.02 12.78 -29.99
CA ASP A 27 -11.14 13.71 -29.89
C ASP A 27 -11.66 14.16 -31.26
N VAL A 28 -12.51 13.34 -31.83
CA VAL A 28 -13.07 13.53 -33.18
C VAL A 28 -13.79 14.86 -33.33
N ARG A 29 -14.47 15.37 -32.28
CA ARG A 29 -15.23 16.64 -32.34
C ARG A 29 -14.31 17.84 -32.41
N SER A 30 -13.27 17.88 -31.62
CA SER A 30 -12.28 18.96 -31.66
C SER A 30 -11.47 18.93 -32.93
N ILE A 31 -11.15 17.75 -33.48
CA ILE A 31 -10.52 17.59 -34.83
C ILE A 31 -11.39 18.24 -35.91
N LEU A 32 -12.70 17.98 -35.91
CA LEU A 32 -13.62 18.53 -36.88
C LEU A 32 -13.67 20.07 -36.78
N ARG A 33 -13.71 20.66 -35.59
CA ARG A 33 -13.67 22.11 -35.37
C ARG A 33 -12.39 22.72 -35.94
N VAL A 34 -11.26 22.13 -35.59
CA VAL A 34 -9.95 22.63 -36.06
C VAL A 34 -9.82 22.52 -37.58
N LYS A 35 -10.29 21.45 -38.22
CA LYS A 35 -10.29 21.30 -39.68
C LYS A 35 -11.19 22.35 -40.35
N ALA A 36 -12.37 22.65 -39.80
CA ALA A 36 -13.24 23.69 -40.30
C ALA A 36 -12.60 25.08 -40.19
N LEU A 37 -11.91 25.38 -39.07
CA LEU A 37 -11.14 26.62 -38.90
C LEU A 37 -9.98 26.74 -39.88
N ILE A 38 -9.22 25.66 -40.14
CA ILE A 38 -8.16 25.63 -41.15
C ILE A 38 -8.72 25.96 -42.54
N ALA A 39 -9.91 25.43 -42.89
CA ALA A 39 -10.57 25.76 -44.17
C ALA A 39 -10.98 27.23 -44.23
N TYR A 40 -11.45 27.80 -43.13
CA TYR A 40 -11.82 29.21 -43.02
C TYR A 40 -10.60 30.14 -43.21
N TYR A 41 -9.50 29.90 -42.53
CA TYR A 41 -8.29 30.73 -42.67
C TYR A 41 -7.55 30.49 -44.00
N LYS A 42 -7.89 29.43 -44.73
CA LYS A 42 -7.47 29.24 -46.13
C LYS A 42 -8.34 30.01 -47.14
N GLY A 43 -9.34 30.77 -46.67
CA GLY A 43 -10.20 31.59 -47.51
C GLY A 43 -11.39 30.85 -48.17
N MET A 44 -11.74 29.64 -47.66
CA MET A 44 -12.94 28.94 -48.15
C MET A 44 -14.20 29.69 -47.71
N PRO A 45 -15.20 29.90 -48.60
CA PRO A 45 -16.44 30.55 -48.22
C PRO A 45 -17.15 29.85 -47.06
N PRO A 46 -17.68 30.62 -46.06
CA PRO A 46 -18.36 30.05 -44.90
C PRO A 46 -19.55 29.14 -45.21
N GLU A 47 -20.21 29.38 -46.37
CA GLU A 47 -21.30 28.56 -46.88
C GLU A 47 -20.82 27.16 -47.23
N VAL A 48 -19.70 27.07 -47.94
CA VAL A 48 -19.09 25.81 -48.38
C VAL A 48 -18.55 25.03 -47.19
N ILE A 49 -17.93 25.73 -46.18
CA ILE A 49 -17.45 25.10 -44.97
C ILE A 49 -18.64 24.54 -44.19
N ALA A 50 -19.73 25.30 -44.06
CA ALA A 50 -20.92 24.84 -43.37
C ALA A 50 -21.52 23.57 -43.96
N GLU A 51 -21.55 23.51 -45.28
CA GLU A 51 -22.01 22.35 -46.05
C GLU A 51 -21.05 21.14 -45.92
N CYS A 52 -19.75 21.35 -46.16
CA CYS A 52 -18.73 20.29 -46.10
C CYS A 52 -18.59 19.63 -44.69
N TYR A 53 -18.76 20.41 -43.65
CA TYR A 53 -18.59 19.93 -42.23
C TYR A 53 -19.93 19.68 -41.53
N GLU A 54 -21.06 19.79 -42.27
CA GLU A 54 -22.43 19.59 -41.72
C GLU A 54 -22.72 20.46 -40.47
N ILE A 55 -22.29 21.70 -40.51
CA ILE A 55 -22.46 22.68 -39.41
C ILE A 55 -23.24 23.91 -39.89
N THR A 56 -23.77 24.71 -38.96
CA THR A 56 -24.39 25.98 -39.30
C THR A 56 -23.33 27.08 -39.42
N ARG A 57 -23.59 28.11 -40.24
CA ARG A 57 -22.75 29.34 -40.31
C ARG A 57 -22.56 29.99 -38.93
N LYS A 58 -23.60 29.95 -38.08
CA LYS A 58 -23.50 30.44 -36.71
C LYS A 58 -22.51 29.62 -35.86
N THR A 59 -22.49 28.32 -36.03
CA THR A 59 -21.52 27.40 -35.36
C THR A 59 -20.10 27.74 -35.80
N LEU A 60 -19.84 27.88 -37.08
CA LEU A 60 -18.52 28.28 -37.58
C LEU A 60 -18.07 29.61 -37.03
N LYS A 61 -18.95 30.65 -37.06
CA LYS A 61 -18.65 31.97 -36.51
C LYS A 61 -18.32 31.92 -35.01
N ASN A 62 -19.03 31.10 -34.25
CA ASN A 62 -18.71 30.89 -32.83
C ASN A 62 -17.35 30.23 -32.62
N TRP A 63 -16.95 29.26 -33.45
CA TRP A 63 -15.65 28.64 -33.37
C TRP A 63 -14.50 29.58 -33.75
N VAL A 64 -14.70 30.42 -34.77
CA VAL A 64 -13.75 31.48 -35.16
C VAL A 64 -13.56 32.43 -33.98
N LYS A 65 -14.67 32.95 -33.41
CA LYS A 65 -14.61 33.85 -32.26
C LYS A 65 -13.89 33.24 -31.06
N ARG A 66 -14.12 31.94 -30.75
CA ARG A 66 -13.44 31.24 -29.67
C ARG A 66 -11.94 31.14 -29.93
N PHE A 67 -11.53 30.83 -31.14
CA PHE A 67 -10.13 30.74 -31.52
C PHE A 67 -9.44 32.11 -31.43
N GLU A 68 -10.06 33.17 -31.95
CA GLU A 68 -9.55 34.53 -31.89
C GLU A 68 -9.46 35.10 -30.47
N SER A 69 -10.29 34.58 -29.53
CA SER A 69 -10.27 34.95 -28.10
C SER A 69 -9.33 34.06 -27.26
N ASP A 70 -8.48 33.25 -27.88
CA ASP A 70 -7.57 32.29 -27.21
C ASP A 70 -8.30 31.29 -26.29
N GLU A 71 -9.59 31.04 -26.55
CA GLU A 71 -10.38 30.06 -25.80
C GLU A 71 -10.13 28.64 -26.32
N GLN A 72 -10.19 27.67 -25.39
CA GLN A 72 -10.03 26.26 -25.74
C GLN A 72 -11.12 25.81 -26.72
N LEU A 73 -10.70 25.04 -27.76
CA LEU A 73 -11.59 24.50 -28.79
C LEU A 73 -12.22 23.16 -28.44
N ASP A 74 -11.82 22.53 -27.35
CA ASP A 74 -12.43 21.33 -26.79
C ASP A 74 -13.83 21.56 -26.25
N ASP A 75 -14.56 20.49 -25.98
CA ASP A 75 -15.86 20.57 -25.33
C ASP A 75 -15.69 21.02 -23.88
N PHE A 76 -16.43 22.07 -23.47
CA PHE A 76 -16.49 22.40 -22.07
C PHE A 76 -17.16 21.28 -21.28
N PRO A 77 -16.67 20.98 -20.05
CA PRO A 77 -17.32 20.03 -19.17
C PRO A 77 -18.79 20.39 -18.98
N ARG A 78 -19.68 19.50 -19.32
CA ARG A 78 -21.11 19.73 -19.09
C ARG A 78 -21.39 19.66 -17.59
N SER A 79 -22.23 20.54 -17.06
CA SER A 79 -22.60 20.56 -15.64
C SER A 79 -23.26 19.27 -15.15
N GLY A 80 -23.71 18.41 -16.07
CA GLY A 80 -24.39 17.18 -15.75
C GLY A 80 -25.73 17.39 -15.02
N ARG A 81 -26.30 16.31 -14.51
CA ARG A 81 -27.52 16.41 -13.69
C ARG A 81 -27.17 16.95 -12.31
N PRO A 82 -27.88 17.96 -11.80
CA PRO A 82 -27.67 18.48 -10.46
C PRO A 82 -27.75 17.39 -9.40
N CYS A 83 -26.86 17.45 -8.40
CA CYS A 83 -26.87 16.51 -7.29
C CYS A 83 -28.18 16.68 -6.48
N LYS A 84 -28.84 15.56 -6.14
CA LYS A 84 -30.06 15.61 -5.31
C LYS A 84 -29.81 16.17 -3.91
N LEU A 85 -28.57 16.02 -3.38
CA LEU A 85 -28.18 16.51 -2.07
C LEU A 85 -27.38 17.81 -2.24
N PRO A 86 -27.88 19.00 -1.81
CA PRO A 86 -27.15 20.27 -1.82
C PRO A 86 -25.83 20.21 -1.04
N LYS A 87 -24.89 21.11 -1.33
CA LYS A 87 -23.55 21.09 -0.73
C LYS A 87 -23.57 21.20 0.80
N GLU A 88 -24.42 22.06 1.35
CA GLU A 88 -24.57 22.24 2.80
C GLU A 88 -24.98 20.91 3.49
N LYS A 89 -25.93 20.20 2.88
CA LYS A 89 -26.39 18.88 3.37
C LYS A 89 -25.34 17.77 3.17
N GLN A 90 -24.46 17.90 2.17
CA GLN A 90 -23.31 16.99 2.00
C GLN A 90 -22.30 17.15 3.13
N GLU A 91 -22.02 18.39 3.54
CA GLU A 91 -21.12 18.68 4.66
C GLU A 91 -21.71 18.16 5.99
N GLU A 92 -23.01 18.36 6.22
CA GLU A 92 -23.71 17.81 7.39
C GLU A 92 -23.65 16.26 7.43
N LEU A 93 -23.83 15.61 6.29
CA LEU A 93 -23.68 14.15 6.16
C LEU A 93 -22.26 13.71 6.51
N LEU A 94 -21.24 14.40 6.00
CA LEU A 94 -19.82 14.10 6.28
C LEU A 94 -19.50 14.27 7.76
N GLN A 95 -19.96 15.33 8.39
CA GLN A 95 -19.79 15.54 9.83
C GLN A 95 -20.44 14.41 10.64
N LYS A 96 -21.65 13.97 10.24
CA LYS A 96 -22.35 12.90 10.93
C LYS A 96 -21.63 11.56 10.78
N ILE A 97 -21.08 11.26 9.60
CA ILE A 97 -20.29 10.04 9.36
C ILE A 97 -19.00 10.06 10.20
N LYS A 98 -18.30 11.22 10.24
CA LYS A 98 -17.06 11.39 11.01
C LYS A 98 -17.30 11.30 12.52
N ALA A 99 -18.38 11.88 13.02
CA ALA A 99 -18.71 11.87 14.45
C ALA A 99 -19.04 10.47 15.00
N GLN A 100 -19.42 9.53 14.13
CA GLN A 100 -19.77 8.15 14.52
C GLN A 100 -18.75 7.15 13.95
N ASN A 101 -17.47 7.36 14.23
CA ASN A 101 -16.36 6.57 13.71
C ASN A 101 -16.37 5.07 14.11
N GLN A 102 -17.09 4.71 15.20
CA GLN A 102 -17.25 3.31 15.66
C GLN A 102 -18.37 2.57 14.92
N ARG A 103 -19.18 3.25 14.12
CA ARG A 103 -20.26 2.63 13.35
C ARG A 103 -19.77 2.12 11.99
N ILE A 104 -20.27 0.95 11.59
CA ILE A 104 -20.02 0.44 10.23
C ILE A 104 -20.85 1.25 9.22
N TRP A 105 -20.18 1.95 8.32
CA TRP A 105 -20.78 2.71 7.25
C TRP A 105 -20.67 1.97 5.90
N VAL A 106 -21.62 1.08 5.61
CA VAL A 106 -21.79 0.51 4.27
C VAL A 106 -22.84 1.29 3.50
N ALA A 107 -22.85 1.19 2.18
CA ALA A 107 -23.74 1.97 1.31
C ALA A 107 -25.22 1.95 1.77
N ARG A 108 -25.75 0.79 2.17
CA ARG A 108 -27.13 0.67 2.68
C ARG A 108 -27.38 1.47 3.96
N HIS A 109 -26.41 1.54 4.87
CA HIS A 109 -26.54 2.30 6.11
C HIS A 109 -26.53 3.83 5.83
N VAL A 110 -25.69 4.25 4.86
CA VAL A 110 -25.68 5.64 4.41
C VAL A 110 -26.97 6.00 3.69
N ALA A 111 -27.55 5.08 2.90
CA ALA A 111 -28.87 5.31 2.29
C ALA A 111 -29.96 5.60 3.33
N VAL A 112 -30.00 4.80 4.40
CA VAL A 112 -30.94 4.98 5.52
C VAL A 112 -30.68 6.30 6.24
N LEU A 113 -29.40 6.65 6.47
CA LEU A 113 -29.03 7.92 7.11
C LEU A 113 -29.50 9.12 6.27
N ILE A 114 -29.21 9.14 4.97
CA ILE A 114 -29.63 10.22 4.07
C ILE A 114 -31.16 10.34 4.04
N MET A 115 -31.87 9.22 3.99
CA MET A 115 -33.31 9.20 4.02
C MET A 115 -33.86 9.77 5.34
N SER A 116 -33.28 9.41 6.47
CA SER A 116 -33.73 9.87 7.78
C SER A 116 -33.44 11.36 8.02
N MET A 117 -32.29 11.86 7.55
CA MET A 117 -31.89 13.26 7.75
C MET A 117 -32.52 14.23 6.75
N PHE A 118 -32.63 13.82 5.49
CA PHE A 118 -32.93 14.74 4.41
C PHE A 118 -34.16 14.37 3.60
N GLN A 119 -34.79 13.24 3.87
CA GLN A 119 -35.94 12.68 3.13
C GLN A 119 -35.61 12.46 1.63
N ILE A 120 -34.35 12.19 1.31
CA ILE A 120 -33.87 11.95 -0.05
C ILE A 120 -33.52 10.49 -0.21
N CYS A 121 -34.08 9.87 -1.26
CA CYS A 121 -33.79 8.48 -1.61
C CYS A 121 -32.69 8.38 -2.67
N TYR A 122 -31.63 7.63 -2.33
CA TYR A 122 -30.58 7.20 -3.25
C TYR A 122 -30.61 5.67 -3.44
N SER A 123 -30.31 5.21 -4.65
CA SER A 123 -30.08 3.78 -4.85
C SER A 123 -28.78 3.37 -4.16
N VAL A 124 -28.80 2.19 -3.53
CA VAL A 124 -27.61 1.64 -2.85
C VAL A 124 -26.43 1.44 -3.83
N ALA A 125 -26.73 1.12 -5.09
CA ALA A 125 -25.73 0.92 -6.14
C ALA A 125 -24.97 2.23 -6.51
N TYR A 126 -25.64 3.40 -6.45
CA TYR A 126 -25.02 4.68 -6.77
C TYR A 126 -24.20 5.24 -5.59
N LEU A 127 -24.54 4.90 -4.37
CA LEU A 127 -23.91 5.49 -3.18
C LEU A 127 -22.39 5.35 -3.11
N PRO A 128 -21.76 4.25 -3.50
CA PRO A 128 -20.30 4.15 -3.51
C PRO A 128 -19.62 5.22 -4.39
N GLU A 129 -20.20 5.53 -5.56
CA GLU A 129 -19.73 6.60 -6.44
C GLU A 129 -19.93 7.97 -5.81
N PHE A 130 -21.10 8.22 -5.26
CA PHE A 130 -21.42 9.46 -4.57
C PHE A 130 -20.49 9.71 -3.37
N LEU A 131 -20.24 8.70 -2.53
CA LEU A 131 -19.34 8.80 -1.37
C LEU A 131 -17.89 9.08 -1.79
N ARG A 132 -17.42 8.48 -2.90
CA ARG A 132 -16.10 8.81 -3.46
C ARG A 132 -16.02 10.27 -3.92
N LYS A 133 -17.06 10.81 -4.55
CA LYS A 133 -17.14 12.24 -4.93
C LYS A 133 -17.11 13.16 -3.71
N LEU A 134 -17.57 12.70 -2.55
CA LEU A 134 -17.46 13.39 -1.27
C LEU A 134 -16.09 13.24 -0.60
N GLY A 135 -15.12 12.58 -1.23
CA GLY A 135 -13.79 12.36 -0.68
C GLY A 135 -13.69 11.17 0.31
N LEU A 136 -14.71 10.31 0.39
CA LEU A 136 -14.68 9.12 1.22
C LEU A 136 -14.13 7.93 0.45
N SER A 137 -13.34 7.10 1.12
CA SER A 137 -12.84 5.83 0.61
C SER A 137 -13.39 4.66 1.44
N PHE A 138 -13.61 3.52 0.79
CA PHE A 138 -14.06 2.30 1.47
C PHE A 138 -12.86 1.41 1.77
N HIS A 139 -12.52 1.27 3.06
CA HIS A 139 -11.38 0.49 3.53
C HIS A 139 -11.72 -0.26 4.82
N LYS A 140 -10.93 -1.28 5.11
CA LYS A 140 -11.06 -2.04 6.36
C LYS A 140 -10.54 -1.20 7.51
N ALA A 141 -11.31 -1.10 8.59
CA ALA A 141 -10.84 -0.49 9.84
C ALA A 141 -9.66 -1.29 10.42
N ILE A 142 -8.76 -0.59 11.06
CA ILE A 142 -7.63 -1.17 11.80
C ILE A 142 -7.85 -0.94 13.30
N HIS A 143 -7.34 -1.87 14.12
CA HIS A 143 -7.36 -1.69 15.57
C HIS A 143 -6.27 -0.68 15.95
N GLU A 144 -6.68 0.36 16.68
CA GLU A 144 -5.76 1.23 17.39
C GLU A 144 -5.55 0.69 18.79
N LEU A 145 -4.30 0.48 19.17
CA LEU A 145 -3.96 -0.03 20.49
C LEU A 145 -3.98 1.13 21.50
N ILE A 146 -5.07 1.24 22.28
CA ILE A 146 -5.28 2.31 23.31
C ILE A 146 -4.11 2.37 24.31
N LYS A 147 -3.45 1.23 24.57
CA LYS A 147 -2.31 1.13 25.49
C LYS A 147 -0.97 1.54 24.87
N ARG A 148 -0.99 2.12 23.66
CA ARG A 148 0.21 2.57 22.97
C ARG A 148 0.74 3.84 23.62
N ASP A 149 1.98 3.79 24.12
CA ASP A 149 2.65 4.91 24.76
C ASP A 149 3.60 5.57 23.75
N ASN A 150 3.20 6.69 23.19
CA ASN A 150 3.98 7.38 22.17
C ASN A 150 5.28 8.00 22.71
N GLU A 151 5.31 8.41 23.98
CA GLU A 151 6.52 8.96 24.61
C GLU A 151 7.57 7.88 24.80
N LYS A 152 7.20 6.72 25.31
CA LYS A 152 8.11 5.57 25.40
C LYS A 152 8.61 5.10 24.05
N ARG A 153 7.80 5.19 23.02
CA ARG A 153 8.19 4.86 21.63
C ARG A 153 9.23 5.85 21.09
N LYS A 154 9.00 7.16 21.32
CA LYS A 154 9.94 8.22 20.93
C LYS A 154 11.27 8.04 21.66
N GLN A 155 11.21 7.83 22.99
CA GLN A 155 12.39 7.59 23.80
C GLN A 155 13.17 6.36 23.33
N TRP A 156 12.50 5.25 23.04
CA TRP A 156 13.14 4.04 22.54
C TRP A 156 13.82 4.26 21.19
N ILE A 157 13.20 5.02 20.26
CA ILE A 157 13.83 5.36 19.00
C ILE A 157 15.08 6.20 19.22
N GLN A 158 15.00 7.24 20.04
CA GLN A 158 16.09 8.21 20.25
C GLN A 158 17.26 7.61 21.05
N GLU A 159 16.96 6.91 22.14
CA GLU A 159 17.98 6.42 23.07
C GLU A 159 18.48 5.00 22.71
N THR A 160 17.59 4.12 22.20
CA THR A 160 17.96 2.74 21.95
C THR A 160 18.41 2.49 20.54
N ILE A 161 17.60 2.83 19.54
CA ILE A 161 17.91 2.47 18.16
C ILE A 161 19.08 3.28 17.60
N LEU A 162 19.12 4.59 17.83
CA LEU A 162 20.18 5.43 17.27
C LEU A 162 21.54 5.10 17.89
N GLU A 163 21.60 4.97 19.21
CA GLU A 163 22.85 4.59 19.89
C GLU A 163 23.29 3.17 19.51
N LEU A 164 22.35 2.21 19.51
CA LEU A 164 22.66 0.83 19.18
C LEU A 164 23.15 0.67 17.74
N TYR A 165 22.49 1.30 16.76
CA TYR A 165 22.93 1.20 15.36
C TYR A 165 24.26 1.96 15.12
N ALA A 166 24.44 3.14 15.73
CA ALA A 166 25.65 3.92 15.51
C ALA A 166 26.89 3.27 16.13
N ASP A 167 26.77 2.79 17.36
CA ASP A 167 27.94 2.32 18.14
C ASP A 167 28.14 0.81 18.02
N LYS A 168 27.07 0.04 18.07
CA LYS A 168 27.19 -1.44 18.04
C LYS A 168 27.60 -1.97 16.67
N VAL A 169 27.15 -1.36 15.58
CA VAL A 169 27.63 -1.72 14.23
C VAL A 169 29.14 -1.43 14.11
N LYS A 170 29.61 -0.31 14.64
CA LYS A 170 31.06 0.00 14.69
C LYS A 170 31.85 -1.01 15.52
N GLU A 171 31.25 -1.56 16.60
CA GLU A 171 31.86 -2.61 17.43
C GLU A 171 31.77 -4.02 16.81
N GLY A 172 31.25 -4.14 15.58
CA GLY A 172 31.09 -5.42 14.86
C GLY A 172 29.90 -6.26 15.31
N TRP A 173 28.88 -5.66 15.93
CA TRP A 173 27.63 -6.34 16.23
C TRP A 173 26.74 -6.39 14.97
N ARG A 174 26.13 -7.56 14.74
CA ARG A 174 25.08 -7.74 13.73
C ARG A 174 23.71 -7.61 14.39
N ILE A 175 22.83 -6.86 13.78
CA ILE A 175 21.51 -6.52 14.36
C ILE A 175 20.41 -7.24 13.61
N PHE A 176 19.68 -8.08 14.32
CA PHE A 176 18.58 -8.88 13.79
C PHE A 176 17.27 -8.50 14.47
N PHE A 177 16.21 -8.42 13.68
CA PHE A 177 14.85 -8.39 14.19
C PHE A 177 14.33 -9.81 14.32
N GLN A 178 13.78 -10.13 15.47
CA GLN A 178 13.32 -11.46 15.81
C GLN A 178 11.82 -11.48 16.09
N ASP A 179 11.12 -12.53 15.70
CA ASP A 179 9.71 -12.75 15.99
C ASP A 179 9.33 -14.22 15.73
N GLU A 180 8.12 -14.60 16.14
CA GLU A 180 7.53 -15.90 15.88
C GLU A 180 6.28 -15.82 15.03
N VAL A 181 6.15 -16.76 14.11
CA VAL A 181 4.96 -16.90 13.29
C VAL A 181 4.44 -18.33 13.30
N GLY A 182 3.12 -18.48 13.35
CA GLY A 182 2.45 -19.76 13.20
C GLY A 182 1.78 -19.92 11.85
N PHE A 183 1.97 -21.10 11.26
CA PHE A 183 1.31 -21.53 10.03
C PHE A 183 0.38 -22.69 10.35
N GLN A 184 -0.85 -22.63 9.86
CA GLN A 184 -1.83 -23.68 10.06
C GLN A 184 -1.85 -24.63 8.86
N THR A 185 -2.20 -25.90 9.09
CA THR A 185 -2.39 -26.89 8.03
C THR A 185 -3.52 -26.50 7.07
N GLU A 186 -4.47 -25.71 7.54
CA GLU A 186 -5.46 -25.03 6.73
C GLU A 186 -5.00 -23.61 6.47
N GLY A 187 -4.50 -23.33 5.28
CA GLY A 187 -4.11 -21.98 4.89
C GLY A 187 -5.31 -21.04 4.84
N THR A 188 -5.07 -19.78 5.14
CA THR A 188 -6.11 -18.75 5.05
C THR A 188 -6.58 -18.58 3.61
N LEU A 189 -7.89 -18.51 3.39
CA LEU A 189 -8.45 -18.22 2.06
C LEU A 189 -8.20 -16.76 1.69
N ALA A 190 -7.71 -16.55 0.48
CA ALA A 190 -7.44 -15.23 -0.10
C ALA A 190 -8.10 -15.10 -1.46
N TYR A 191 -8.34 -13.85 -1.88
CA TYR A 191 -8.87 -13.57 -3.20
C TYR A 191 -7.89 -14.01 -4.29
N THR A 192 -8.43 -14.65 -5.33
CA THR A 192 -7.66 -15.06 -6.50
C THR A 192 -8.51 -14.96 -7.76
N TRP A 193 -7.85 -14.89 -8.91
CA TRP A 193 -8.55 -14.90 -10.19
C TRP A 193 -9.03 -16.30 -10.54
N GLY A 194 -10.23 -16.40 -11.10
CA GLY A 194 -10.83 -17.64 -11.59
C GLY A 194 -11.79 -17.38 -12.74
N VAL A 195 -12.32 -18.43 -13.33
CA VAL A 195 -13.28 -18.34 -14.43
C VAL A 195 -14.59 -17.74 -13.90
N LYS A 196 -15.14 -16.77 -14.63
CA LYS A 196 -16.38 -16.09 -14.26
C LYS A 196 -17.54 -17.10 -14.17
N GLY A 197 -18.19 -17.14 -13.02
CA GLY A 197 -19.30 -18.03 -12.74
C GLY A 197 -18.92 -19.37 -12.13
N GLU A 198 -17.63 -19.69 -12.04
CA GLU A 198 -17.13 -20.88 -11.36
C GLU A 198 -16.73 -20.60 -9.92
N LYS A 199 -16.89 -21.59 -9.05
CA LYS A 199 -16.41 -21.53 -7.67
C LYS A 199 -14.97 -22.05 -7.62
N ILE A 200 -14.12 -21.32 -6.92
CA ILE A 200 -12.76 -21.78 -6.63
C ILE A 200 -12.81 -22.53 -5.30
N GLU A 201 -12.62 -23.85 -5.35
CA GLU A 201 -12.68 -24.71 -4.17
C GLU A 201 -11.27 -25.17 -3.79
N ILE A 202 -10.90 -24.96 -2.53
CA ILE A 202 -9.66 -25.44 -1.94
C ILE A 202 -9.97 -26.67 -1.10
N LYS A 203 -9.36 -27.80 -1.44
CA LYS A 203 -9.55 -29.05 -0.69
C LYS A 203 -9.07 -28.87 0.75
N ASN A 204 -9.94 -29.19 1.71
CA ASN A 204 -9.64 -29.13 3.14
C ASN A 204 -9.69 -30.56 3.70
N TYR A 205 -8.66 -30.92 4.47
CA TYR A 205 -8.56 -32.25 5.09
C TYR A 205 -9.27 -32.35 6.45
N GLY A 206 -9.83 -31.26 6.96
CA GLY A 206 -10.53 -31.23 8.26
C GLY A 206 -9.61 -31.48 9.46
N ARG A 207 -8.31 -31.29 9.31
CA ARG A 207 -7.30 -31.56 10.35
C ARG A 207 -6.63 -30.26 10.77
N HIS A 208 -6.79 -29.90 12.03
CA HIS A 208 -6.17 -28.69 12.59
C HIS A 208 -4.77 -29.02 13.10
N GLY A 209 -3.78 -28.46 12.46
CA GLY A 209 -2.39 -28.55 12.87
C GLY A 209 -1.68 -27.21 12.72
N ARG A 210 -0.64 -26.97 13.50
CA ARG A 210 0.14 -25.73 13.46
C ARG A 210 1.63 -26.01 13.50
N VAL A 211 2.38 -25.37 12.62
CA VAL A 211 3.84 -25.32 12.64
C VAL A 211 4.25 -23.89 12.98
N ASN A 212 5.10 -23.73 13.98
CA ASN A 212 5.63 -22.42 14.37
C ASN A 212 7.05 -22.27 13.83
N LEU A 213 7.39 -21.08 13.40
CA LEU A 213 8.71 -20.64 12.98
C LEU A 213 9.18 -19.58 13.97
N ILE A 214 10.37 -19.78 14.55
CA ILE A 214 11.10 -18.74 15.26
C ILE A 214 12.15 -18.24 14.28
N GLY A 215 12.14 -16.96 13.94
CA GLY A 215 13.03 -16.41 12.93
C GLY A 215 13.73 -15.13 13.38
N ALA A 216 14.89 -14.88 12.79
CA ALA A 216 15.62 -13.63 12.92
C ALA A 216 16.06 -13.15 11.53
N PHE A 217 15.92 -11.87 11.26
CA PHE A 217 16.19 -11.25 9.98
C PHE A 217 17.07 -10.00 10.16
N GLU A 218 18.16 -9.94 9.41
CA GLU A 218 19.04 -8.78 9.35
C GLU A 218 18.66 -7.89 8.17
N LEU A 219 18.21 -6.68 8.46
CA LEU A 219 17.62 -5.80 7.45
C LEU A 219 18.61 -5.35 6.38
N GLY A 220 19.87 -5.11 6.74
CA GLY A 220 20.91 -4.58 5.84
C GLY A 220 21.46 -5.61 4.85
N THR A 221 21.56 -6.88 5.27
CA THR A 221 22.19 -7.94 4.46
C THR A 221 21.19 -8.90 3.85
N GLY A 222 19.91 -8.86 4.28
CA GLY A 222 18.92 -9.85 3.89
C GLY A 222 19.14 -11.23 4.53
N THR A 223 20.05 -11.34 5.48
CA THR A 223 20.36 -12.62 6.15
C THR A 223 19.17 -13.05 7.02
N PHE A 224 18.76 -14.29 6.86
CA PHE A 224 17.65 -14.87 7.61
C PHE A 224 18.04 -16.20 8.25
N TYR A 225 17.70 -16.36 9.52
CA TYR A 225 17.82 -17.62 10.26
C TYR A 225 16.48 -18.01 10.86
N GLY A 226 16.12 -19.29 10.81
CA GLY A 226 14.86 -19.75 11.36
C GLY A 226 14.86 -21.22 11.74
N ILE A 227 14.11 -21.55 12.79
CA ILE A 227 13.83 -22.93 13.17
C ILE A 227 12.34 -23.21 13.21
N LEU A 228 11.93 -24.36 12.69
CA LEU A 228 10.56 -24.84 12.68
C LEU A 228 10.28 -25.78 13.84
N THR A 229 9.15 -25.57 14.50
CA THR A 229 8.67 -26.45 15.58
C THR A 229 7.18 -26.73 15.46
N GLN A 230 6.75 -27.95 15.74
CA GLN A 230 5.33 -28.33 15.81
C GLN A 230 4.70 -28.04 17.18
N PHE A 231 5.47 -27.54 18.11
CA PHE A 231 5.02 -27.25 19.46
C PHE A 231 4.91 -25.73 19.68
N ARG A 232 4.16 -25.35 20.70
CA ARG A 232 4.04 -23.96 21.12
C ARG A 232 5.41 -23.37 21.48
N VAL A 233 5.72 -22.17 21.01
CA VAL A 233 6.96 -21.47 21.38
C VAL A 233 6.93 -21.11 22.86
N ASN A 234 8.05 -21.31 23.52
CA ASN A 234 8.30 -21.01 24.92
C ASN A 234 9.79 -20.68 25.12
N SER A 235 10.16 -20.29 26.34
CA SER A 235 11.54 -19.90 26.66
C SER A 235 12.59 -21.01 26.37
N CYS A 236 12.27 -22.29 26.54
CA CYS A 236 13.18 -23.39 26.22
C CYS A 236 13.45 -23.49 24.70
N ARG A 237 12.40 -23.31 23.87
CA ARG A 237 12.54 -23.36 22.43
C ARG A 237 13.23 -22.09 21.89
N PHE A 238 12.97 -20.98 22.52
CA PHE A 238 13.66 -19.74 22.21
C PHE A 238 15.16 -19.86 22.53
N ARG A 239 15.55 -20.39 23.70
CA ARG A 239 16.96 -20.69 23.99
C ARG A 239 17.58 -21.63 22.94
N ARG A 240 16.84 -22.66 22.51
CA ARG A 240 17.32 -23.56 21.46
C ARG A 240 17.59 -22.81 20.15
N PHE A 241 16.75 -21.84 19.83
CA PHE A 241 16.95 -20.95 18.68
C PHE A 241 18.22 -20.10 18.85
N LEU A 242 18.45 -19.50 20.02
CA LEU A 242 19.67 -18.75 20.33
C LEU A 242 20.93 -19.62 20.19
N CYS A 243 20.89 -20.86 20.69
CA CYS A 243 21.98 -21.79 20.52
C CYS A 243 22.21 -22.18 19.04
N HIS A 244 21.14 -22.25 18.25
CA HIS A 244 21.24 -22.45 16.80
C HIS A 244 21.93 -21.28 16.13
N LEU A 245 21.52 -20.04 16.42
CA LEU A 245 22.17 -18.84 15.91
C LEU A 245 23.66 -18.81 16.24
N LYS A 246 24.04 -19.11 17.49
CA LYS A 246 25.46 -19.17 17.88
C LYS A 246 26.26 -20.14 17.04
N ARG A 247 25.68 -21.31 16.71
CA ARG A 247 26.34 -22.33 15.91
C ARG A 247 26.51 -21.90 14.45
N GLU A 248 25.48 -21.27 13.86
CA GLU A 248 25.52 -20.82 12.48
C GLU A 248 26.43 -19.60 12.29
N MET A 249 26.44 -18.68 13.26
CA MET A 249 27.17 -17.41 13.18
C MET A 249 28.55 -17.43 13.88
N ARG A 250 28.90 -18.54 14.51
CA ARG A 250 30.20 -18.84 15.13
C ARG A 250 30.82 -17.71 15.95
N THR A 251 31.51 -16.78 15.31
CA THR A 251 32.28 -15.68 15.94
C THR A 251 31.55 -14.36 15.99
N ASP A 252 30.43 -14.23 15.31
CA ASP A 252 29.71 -12.96 15.23
C ASP A 252 29.08 -12.58 16.56
N LYS A 253 29.08 -11.30 16.84
CA LYS A 253 28.33 -10.70 17.94
C LYS A 253 26.93 -10.37 17.43
N ILE A 254 25.90 -10.80 18.12
CA ILE A 254 24.50 -10.72 17.70
C ILE A 254 23.70 -9.87 18.68
N MET A 255 23.00 -8.89 18.16
CA MET A 255 21.94 -8.20 18.87
C MET A 255 20.60 -8.61 18.26
N LEU A 256 19.68 -9.12 19.09
CA LEU A 256 18.32 -9.43 18.69
C LEU A 256 17.36 -8.39 19.25
N ILE A 257 16.60 -7.75 18.37
CA ILE A 257 15.48 -6.88 18.72
C ILE A 257 14.22 -7.75 18.73
N CYS A 258 13.68 -8.00 19.91
CA CYS A 258 12.56 -8.91 20.16
C CYS A 258 11.31 -8.14 20.59
N ASP A 259 10.14 -8.76 20.49
CA ASP A 259 8.94 -8.26 21.15
C ASP A 259 8.98 -8.52 22.68
N ASN A 260 8.01 -7.96 23.42
CA ASN A 260 7.88 -8.13 24.85
C ASN A 260 7.07 -9.37 25.27
N ALA A 261 7.15 -10.49 24.52
CA ALA A 261 6.49 -11.71 24.91
C ALA A 261 7.00 -12.24 26.26
N ARG A 262 6.10 -12.67 27.15
CA ARG A 262 6.43 -13.07 28.53
C ARG A 262 7.52 -14.14 28.64
N PHE A 263 7.62 -15.05 27.66
CA PHE A 263 8.60 -16.12 27.69
C PHE A 263 10.04 -15.63 27.41
N HIS A 264 10.24 -14.46 26.79
CA HIS A 264 11.54 -13.82 26.65
C HIS A 264 12.10 -13.34 27.98
N HIS A 265 11.22 -12.99 28.93
CA HIS A 265 11.55 -12.47 30.25
C HIS A 265 11.57 -13.57 31.34
N ALA A 266 11.57 -14.85 30.96
CA ALA A 266 11.66 -15.92 31.95
C ALA A 266 12.99 -15.83 32.73
N LYS A 267 12.94 -15.82 34.06
CA LYS A 267 14.09 -15.58 34.94
C LYS A 267 15.32 -16.41 34.59
N TRP A 268 15.15 -17.72 34.40
CA TRP A 268 16.23 -18.62 34.04
C TRP A 268 16.83 -18.32 32.66
N LEU A 269 16.02 -17.85 31.68
CA LEU A 269 16.48 -17.45 30.35
C LEU A 269 17.27 -16.15 30.43
N THR A 270 16.79 -15.17 31.16
CA THR A 270 17.49 -13.90 31.38
C THR A 270 18.84 -14.13 32.06
N GLU A 271 18.88 -15.00 33.05
CA GLU A 271 20.11 -15.42 33.71
C GLU A 271 21.05 -16.12 32.71
N TRP A 272 20.56 -17.05 31.90
CA TRP A 272 21.35 -17.70 30.86
C TRP A 272 21.91 -16.67 29.85
N VAL A 273 21.10 -15.74 29.36
CA VAL A 273 21.51 -14.68 28.42
C VAL A 273 22.59 -13.78 29.06
N SER A 274 22.49 -13.48 30.36
CA SER A 274 23.49 -12.66 31.05
C SER A 274 24.90 -13.28 31.04
N HIS A 275 25.00 -14.60 30.92
CA HIS A 275 26.28 -15.30 30.76
C HIS A 275 26.78 -15.35 29.30
N GLN A 276 25.97 -14.86 28.35
CA GLN A 276 26.32 -14.88 26.92
C GLN A 276 26.67 -13.48 26.37
N ARG A 277 26.92 -12.48 27.24
CA ARG A 277 27.09 -11.06 26.87
C ARG A 277 28.22 -10.78 25.89
N GLU A 278 29.18 -11.67 25.76
CA GLU A 278 30.29 -11.52 24.82
C GLU A 278 29.83 -11.56 23.37
N TRP A 279 28.78 -12.33 23.08
CA TRP A 279 28.29 -12.52 21.73
C TRP A 279 26.79 -12.27 21.52
N LEU A 280 25.97 -12.16 22.59
CA LEU A 280 24.51 -12.04 22.51
C LEU A 280 24.01 -10.87 23.37
N ARG A 281 23.18 -10.03 22.77
CA ARG A 281 22.32 -9.06 23.45
C ARG A 281 20.90 -9.20 23.00
N LEU A 282 19.96 -9.09 23.91
CA LEU A 282 18.54 -8.99 23.62
C LEU A 282 18.09 -7.57 23.95
N GLU A 283 17.48 -6.92 22.96
CA GLU A 283 16.82 -5.63 23.10
C GLU A 283 15.34 -5.79 22.83
N PHE A 284 14.51 -5.06 23.56
CA PHE A 284 13.07 -5.24 23.49
C PHE A 284 12.38 -4.02 22.90
N LEU A 285 11.47 -4.27 21.96
CA LEU A 285 10.60 -3.25 21.40
C LEU A 285 9.73 -2.64 22.49
N PRO A 286 9.33 -1.37 22.37
CA PRO A 286 8.32 -0.81 23.27
C PRO A 286 7.05 -1.64 23.26
N ALA A 287 6.40 -1.73 24.39
CA ALA A 287 5.14 -2.47 24.48
C ALA A 287 4.12 -1.98 23.44
N TYR A 288 3.38 -2.89 22.84
CA TYR A 288 2.37 -2.60 21.80
C TYR A 288 2.90 -1.88 20.57
N SER A 289 4.13 -2.16 20.15
CA SER A 289 4.78 -1.55 18.98
C SER A 289 5.19 -2.57 17.91
N PRO A 290 4.29 -3.42 17.41
CA PRO A 290 4.61 -4.40 16.37
C PRO A 290 5.04 -3.74 15.06
N ASP A 291 4.57 -2.52 14.80
CA ASP A 291 4.95 -1.71 13.66
C ASP A 291 6.43 -1.32 13.61
N PHE A 292 7.18 -1.51 14.69
CA PHE A 292 8.65 -1.35 14.71
C PHE A 292 9.39 -2.65 14.36
N ASN A 293 8.69 -3.78 14.22
CA ASN A 293 9.32 -5.04 13.85
C ASN A 293 9.16 -5.33 12.35
N PRO A 294 10.19 -5.07 11.53
CA PRO A 294 10.10 -5.29 10.08
C PRO A 294 9.91 -6.75 9.67
N ILE A 295 10.30 -7.71 10.51
CA ILE A 295 10.15 -9.15 10.21
C ILE A 295 8.68 -9.57 10.02
N GLU A 296 7.71 -8.82 10.56
CA GLU A 296 6.29 -9.06 10.31
C GLU A 296 5.92 -8.94 8.82
N ARG A 297 6.63 -8.10 8.07
CA ARG A 297 6.48 -8.00 6.61
C ARG A 297 6.89 -9.29 5.92
N LEU A 298 7.98 -9.91 6.36
CA LEU A 298 8.43 -11.19 5.86
C LEU A 298 7.38 -12.28 6.12
N TRP A 299 6.78 -12.30 7.32
CA TRP A 299 5.71 -13.24 7.63
C TRP A 299 4.47 -13.07 6.76
N ARG A 300 4.07 -11.83 6.51
CA ARG A 300 2.96 -11.53 5.59
C ARG A 300 3.26 -12.01 4.18
N TRP A 301 4.47 -11.76 3.69
CA TRP A 301 4.90 -12.21 2.38
C TRP A 301 4.93 -13.75 2.28
N ILE A 302 5.54 -14.45 3.23
CA ILE A 302 5.53 -15.92 3.26
C ILE A 302 4.10 -16.47 3.26
N LYS A 303 3.18 -15.85 4.02
CA LYS A 303 1.78 -16.27 4.04
C LYS A 303 1.10 -16.06 2.69
N SER A 304 1.30 -14.91 2.05
CA SER A 304 0.67 -14.59 0.77
C SER A 304 1.15 -15.47 -0.37
N GLU A 305 2.46 -15.72 -0.46
CA GLU A 305 3.05 -16.44 -1.58
C GLU A 305 2.98 -17.97 -1.42
N HIS A 306 3.00 -18.44 -0.18
CA HIS A 306 3.24 -19.86 0.06
C HIS A 306 2.14 -20.56 0.86
N ILE A 307 1.29 -19.85 1.59
CA ILE A 307 0.34 -20.46 2.53
C ILE A 307 -1.12 -20.23 2.11
N HIS A 308 -1.46 -19.05 1.63
CA HIS A 308 -2.85 -18.76 1.25
C HIS A 308 -3.35 -19.72 0.17
N ASN A 309 -4.63 -20.10 0.26
CA ASN A 309 -5.30 -21.02 -0.65
C ASN A 309 -4.64 -22.42 -0.76
N ARG A 310 -3.94 -22.85 0.28
CA ARG A 310 -3.31 -24.18 0.34
C ARG A 310 -3.69 -24.91 1.62
N CYS A 311 -3.78 -26.23 1.54
CA CYS A 311 -4.03 -27.11 2.69
C CYS A 311 -3.06 -28.29 2.67
N TRP A 312 -2.70 -28.75 3.84
CA TRP A 312 -1.77 -29.87 4.05
C TRP A 312 -2.44 -30.97 4.88
N GLU A 313 -2.16 -32.23 4.53
CA GLU A 313 -2.72 -33.40 5.21
C GLU A 313 -2.23 -33.53 6.65
N SER A 314 -1.04 -33.03 6.94
CA SER A 314 -0.43 -33.16 8.26
C SER A 314 0.52 -32.00 8.60
N GLN A 315 0.77 -31.82 9.89
CA GLN A 315 1.82 -30.90 10.37
C GLN A 315 3.21 -31.27 9.81
N ALA A 316 3.49 -32.56 9.64
CA ALA A 316 4.77 -33.02 9.09
C ALA A 316 4.94 -32.55 7.65
N GLN A 317 3.92 -32.70 6.81
CA GLN A 317 3.92 -32.24 5.42
C GLN A 317 4.10 -30.70 5.35
N LEU A 318 3.34 -29.94 6.15
CA LEU A 318 3.50 -28.50 6.23
C LEU A 318 4.91 -28.11 6.68
N LYS A 319 5.47 -28.79 7.69
CA LYS A 319 6.83 -28.54 8.17
C LYS A 319 7.89 -28.77 7.10
N THR A 320 7.78 -29.87 6.35
CA THR A 320 8.70 -30.18 5.23
C THR A 320 8.60 -29.13 4.13
N TYR A 321 7.38 -28.72 3.78
CA TYR A 321 7.15 -27.67 2.81
C TYR A 321 7.78 -26.34 3.24
N LEU A 322 7.55 -25.91 4.48
CA LEU A 322 8.15 -24.69 5.05
C LEU A 322 9.68 -24.78 5.10
N ALA A 323 10.26 -25.94 5.45
CA ALA A 323 11.71 -26.13 5.46
C ALA A 323 12.31 -25.84 4.08
N GLY A 324 11.72 -26.39 3.02
CA GLY A 324 12.17 -26.12 1.65
C GLY A 324 12.03 -24.66 1.22
N ILE A 325 11.05 -23.91 1.78
CA ILE A 325 10.96 -22.46 1.56
C ILE A 325 12.11 -21.75 2.26
N LEU A 326 12.35 -22.06 3.54
CA LEU A 326 13.40 -21.41 4.33
C LEU A 326 14.79 -21.65 3.73
N GLU A 327 15.07 -22.84 3.23
CA GLU A 327 16.31 -23.16 2.51
C GLU A 327 16.49 -22.28 1.26
N LYS A 328 15.44 -22.11 0.46
CA LYS A 328 15.45 -21.22 -0.71
C LYS A 328 15.66 -19.76 -0.33
N LEU A 329 15.01 -19.30 0.73
CA LEU A 329 15.14 -17.92 1.21
C LEU A 329 16.55 -17.64 1.73
N ALA A 330 17.16 -18.57 2.45
CA ALA A 330 18.53 -18.43 2.93
C ALA A 330 19.57 -18.29 1.79
N GLN A 331 19.24 -18.80 0.58
CA GLN A 331 20.10 -18.71 -0.60
C GLN A 331 19.88 -17.44 -1.42
N LYS A 332 18.87 -16.64 -1.09
CA LYS A 332 18.44 -15.47 -1.90
C LYS A 332 18.27 -14.20 -1.05
N PRO A 333 19.32 -13.70 -0.42
CA PRO A 333 19.23 -12.50 0.43
C PRO A 333 18.71 -11.27 -0.32
N ASP A 334 19.07 -11.10 -1.60
CA ASP A 334 18.61 -9.96 -2.42
C ASP A 334 17.09 -9.96 -2.64
N GLU A 335 16.49 -11.15 -2.79
CA GLU A 335 15.03 -11.28 -2.90
C GLU A 335 14.37 -10.85 -1.58
N LEU A 336 14.94 -11.22 -0.43
CA LEU A 336 14.46 -10.80 0.88
C LEU A 336 14.59 -9.28 1.08
N ILE A 337 15.70 -8.68 0.69
CA ILE A 337 15.88 -7.22 0.72
C ILE A 337 14.80 -6.54 -0.13
N SER A 338 14.54 -7.03 -1.34
CA SER A 338 13.51 -6.49 -2.23
C SER A 338 12.11 -6.56 -1.60
N VAL A 339 11.75 -7.67 -0.97
CA VAL A 339 10.48 -7.82 -0.23
C VAL A 339 10.38 -6.82 0.92
N MET A 340 11.49 -6.53 1.58
CA MET A 340 11.56 -5.65 2.74
C MET A 340 11.64 -4.16 2.38
N ARG A 341 11.93 -3.79 1.14
CA ARG A 341 12.15 -2.39 0.72
C ARG A 341 10.99 -1.46 1.11
N ALA A 342 9.75 -1.86 0.85
CA ALA A 342 8.58 -1.05 1.24
C ALA A 342 8.46 -0.89 2.77
N GLU A 343 8.93 -1.87 3.54
CA GLU A 343 8.92 -1.81 5.00
C GLU A 343 10.03 -0.90 5.54
N VAL A 344 11.19 -0.89 4.90
CA VAL A 344 12.28 0.05 5.19
C VAL A 344 11.81 1.48 4.96
N GLN A 345 11.16 1.77 3.84
CA GLN A 345 10.58 3.09 3.56
C GLN A 345 9.55 3.49 4.62
N ARG A 346 8.68 2.57 5.02
CA ARG A 346 7.72 2.81 6.11
C ARG A 346 8.39 3.12 7.44
N LEU A 347 9.44 2.38 7.79
CA LEU A 347 10.22 2.65 9.00
C LEU A 347 10.88 4.03 8.92
N ASN A 348 11.47 4.42 7.79
CA ASN A 348 12.03 5.75 7.59
C ASN A 348 11.00 6.85 7.87
N THR A 349 9.77 6.72 7.34
CA THR A 349 8.67 7.66 7.63
C THR A 349 8.31 7.70 9.12
N VAL A 350 8.38 6.57 9.83
CA VAL A 350 8.14 6.54 11.28
C VAL A 350 9.25 7.29 12.03
N PHE A 351 10.50 7.13 11.63
CA PHE A 351 11.62 7.88 12.23
C PHE A 351 11.50 9.39 11.96
N GLU A 352 11.14 9.79 10.73
CA GLU A 352 10.86 11.19 10.38
C GLU A 352 9.75 11.79 11.24
N PHE A 353 8.67 11.04 11.49
CA PHE A 353 7.58 11.47 12.36
C PHE A 353 8.05 11.80 13.79
N TYR A 354 9.07 11.09 14.28
CA TYR A 354 9.67 11.35 15.60
C TYR A 354 10.88 12.32 15.53
N GLU A 355 11.06 13.00 14.38
CA GLU A 355 12.17 13.97 14.15
C GLU A 355 13.56 13.35 14.38
N THR A 356 13.72 12.08 14.05
CA THR A 356 14.98 11.34 14.23
C THR A 356 15.49 10.81 12.89
N PRO A 357 16.81 10.87 12.61
CA PRO A 357 17.37 10.28 11.41
C PRO A 357 17.19 8.76 11.44
N SER A 358 16.71 8.18 10.32
CA SER A 358 16.55 6.75 10.23
C SER A 358 17.89 6.04 10.04
N PRO A 359 18.20 5.02 10.86
CA PRO A 359 19.39 4.20 10.65
C PRO A 359 19.29 3.32 9.40
N PHE A 360 18.11 3.25 8.78
CA PHE A 360 17.83 2.41 7.60
C PHE A 360 17.84 3.21 6.29
N SER A 361 18.13 4.51 6.31
CA SER A 361 18.13 5.38 5.13
C SER A 361 19.06 4.89 4.01
N ALA A 362 20.16 4.24 4.36
CA ALA A 362 21.11 3.69 3.41
C ALA A 362 20.69 2.37 2.76
N ILE A 363 19.58 1.75 3.21
CA ILE A 363 19.07 0.46 2.74
C ILE A 363 17.88 0.63 1.78
N ALA A 364 17.31 1.83 1.69
CA ALA A 364 16.09 2.13 0.93
C ALA A 364 16.30 2.16 -0.61
#